data_4e740da34e3854c21ae18e9ba26ff36e
#
_entry.id   4e740da34e3854c21ae18e9ba26ff36e
#
_cell.length_a   1.000
_cell.length_b   1.000
_cell.length_c   1.000
_cell.angle_alpha   90.00
_cell.angle_beta   90.00
_cell.angle_gamma   90.00
#
_symmetry.space_group_name_H-M   'P 1'
#
loop_
_entity.id
_entity.type
_entity.pdbx_description
1 polymer ?
#
loop_
_entity_poly.entity_id
_entity_poly.type
_entity_poly.pdbx_seq_one_letter_code
_entity_poly.pdbx_strand_id
1 'polypeptide(L)' 'MHEHERLNEYAKAAAARYQAEQARQFLDCAINLCATSMPIRDVARLLREHAEILDEYG' A
#
# COMPACT_ATOMS: atom_id res chain seq x y z
N MET A 1 14.79 31.80 -2.08
CA MET A 1 13.56 31.35 -2.73
C MET A 1 13.67 29.93 -3.29
N HIS A 2 14.71 29.62 -4.05
CA HIS A 2 14.91 28.29 -4.61
C HIS A 2 15.12 27.21 -3.54
N GLU A 3 15.73 27.55 -2.44
CA GLU A 3 15.96 26.62 -1.33
C GLU A 3 14.66 26.21 -0.65
N HIS A 4 13.71 27.12 -0.51
CA HIS A 4 12.41 26.87 0.08
C HIS A 4 11.60 25.89 -0.77
N GLU A 5 11.66 26.02 -2.07
CA GLU A 5 10.96 25.14 -3.00
C GLU A 5 11.55 23.73 -2.96
N ARG A 6 12.88 23.62 -2.90
CA ARG A 6 13.56 22.33 -2.80
C ARG A 6 13.20 21.60 -1.51
N LEU A 7 13.18 22.32 -0.39
CA LEU A 7 12.82 21.75 0.89
C LEU A 7 11.38 21.28 0.91
N ASN A 8 10.47 22.03 0.27
CA ASN A 8 9.08 21.67 0.15
C ASN A 8 8.89 20.40 -0.69
N GLU A 9 9.58 20.31 -1.81
CA GLU A 9 9.53 19.13 -2.67
C GLU A 9 10.12 17.91 -1.95
N TYR A 10 11.18 18.10 -1.21
CA TYR A 10 11.82 17.06 -0.42
C TYR A 10 10.87 16.54 0.64
N ALA A 11 10.21 17.44 1.36
CA ALA A 11 9.25 17.09 2.40
C ALA A 11 8.04 16.35 1.82
N LYS A 12 7.54 16.77 0.67
CA LYS A 12 6.43 16.11 -0.01
C LYS A 12 6.81 14.70 -0.46
N ALA A 13 8.01 14.55 -1.02
CA ALA A 13 8.52 13.25 -1.45
C ALA A 13 8.71 12.31 -0.25
N ALA A 14 9.23 12.81 0.84
CA ALA A 14 9.42 12.04 2.06
C ALA A 14 8.07 11.63 2.67
N ALA A 15 7.10 12.53 2.69
CA ALA A 15 5.76 12.25 3.19
C ALA A 15 5.05 11.20 2.34
N ALA A 16 5.16 11.30 1.01
CA ALA A 16 4.58 10.32 0.10
C ALA A 16 5.19 8.94 0.29
N ARG A 17 6.51 8.89 0.47
CA ARG A 17 7.22 7.63 0.72
C ARG A 17 6.80 7.02 2.05
N TYR A 18 6.68 7.83 3.08
CA TYR A 18 6.21 7.40 4.39
C TYR A 18 4.79 6.84 4.33
N GLN A 19 3.90 7.52 3.62
CA GLN A 19 2.52 7.07 3.44
C GLN A 19 2.45 5.74 2.70
N ALA A 20 3.27 5.57 1.67
CA ALA A 20 3.31 4.32 0.91
C ALA A 20 3.78 3.15 1.77
N GLU A 21 4.79 3.36 2.61
CA GLU A 21 5.28 2.35 3.54
C GLU A 21 4.24 2.00 4.59
N GLN A 22 3.55 3.01 5.14
CA GLN A 22 2.46 2.80 6.09
C GLN A 22 1.32 1.99 5.46
N ALA A 23 0.92 2.35 4.26
CA ALA A 23 -0.15 1.65 3.53
C ALA A 23 0.23 0.18 3.30
N ARG A 24 1.48 -0.08 2.90
CA ARG A 24 1.95 -1.44 2.70
C ARG A 24 1.93 -2.25 3.99
N GLN A 25 2.34 -1.64 5.10
CA GLN A 25 2.30 -2.30 6.40
C GLN A 25 0.88 -2.64 6.83
N PHE A 26 -0.07 -1.75 6.58
CA PHE A 26 -1.48 -2.03 6.85
C PHE A 26 -1.99 -3.18 6.00
N LEU A 27 -1.60 -3.23 4.74
CA LEU A 27 -1.98 -4.33 3.86
C LEU A 27 -1.41 -5.66 4.35
N ASP A 28 -0.13 -5.68 4.72
CA ASP A 28 0.51 -6.87 5.27
C ASP A 28 -0.22 -7.35 6.53
N CYS A 29 -0.57 -6.45 7.42
CA CYS A 29 -1.33 -6.77 8.62
C CYS A 29 -2.71 -7.33 8.28
N ALA A 30 -3.39 -6.74 7.31
CA ALA A 30 -4.70 -7.21 6.87
C ALA A 30 -4.63 -8.62 6.29
N ILE A 31 -3.59 -8.91 5.50
CA ILE A 31 -3.35 -10.24 4.94
C ILE A 31 -3.12 -11.25 6.05
N ASN A 32 -2.30 -10.91 7.02
CA ASN A 32 -2.03 -11.78 8.17
C ASN A 32 -3.31 -12.04 8.98
N LEU A 33 -4.11 -11.01 9.18
CA LEU A 33 -5.39 -11.14 9.88
C LEU A 33 -6.34 -12.07 9.13
N CYS A 34 -6.42 -11.93 7.81
CA CYS A 34 -7.21 -12.83 6.97
C CYS A 34 -6.71 -14.27 7.07
N ALA A 35 -5.38 -14.45 7.07
CA ALA A 35 -4.77 -15.78 7.14
C ALA A 35 -5.07 -16.49 8.46
N THR A 36 -5.34 -15.75 9.53
CA THR A 36 -5.75 -16.34 10.81
C THR A 36 -7.25 -16.59 10.91
N SER A 37 -8.05 -15.96 10.04
CA SER A 37 -9.51 -15.99 10.11
C SER A 37 -10.15 -16.90 9.07
N MET A 38 -9.45 -17.23 7.99
CA MET A 38 -9.97 -18.04 6.89
C MET A 38 -8.88 -18.91 6.30
N PRO A 39 -9.23 -19.94 5.49
CA PRO A 39 -8.24 -20.77 4.85
C PRO A 39 -7.32 -19.95 3.92
N ILE A 40 -6.05 -20.34 3.86
CA ILE A 40 -5.05 -19.63 3.07
C ILE A 40 -5.44 -19.54 1.59
N ARG A 41 -6.02 -20.61 1.03
CA ARG A 41 -6.48 -20.59 -0.37
C ARG A 41 -7.58 -19.55 -0.62
N ASP A 42 -8.41 -19.27 0.38
CA ASP A 42 -9.45 -18.25 0.27
C ASP A 42 -8.81 -16.85 0.30
N VAL A 43 -7.80 -16.66 1.14
CA VAL A 43 -7.04 -15.41 1.17
C VAL A 43 -6.36 -15.18 -0.18
N ALA A 44 -5.72 -16.20 -0.73
CA ALA A 44 -5.07 -16.12 -2.04
C ALA A 44 -6.06 -15.77 -3.15
N ARG A 45 -7.22 -16.38 -3.14
CA ARG A 45 -8.29 -16.09 -4.13
C ARG A 45 -8.76 -14.64 -4.01
N LEU A 46 -9.01 -14.19 -2.79
CA LEU A 46 -9.44 -12.81 -2.53
C LEU A 46 -8.41 -11.81 -3.04
N LEU A 47 -7.13 -12.05 -2.79
CA LEU A 47 -6.05 -11.19 -3.25
C LEU A 47 -5.95 -11.17 -4.77
N ARG A 48 -6.16 -12.31 -5.43
CA ARG A 48 -6.17 -12.37 -6.91
C ARG A 48 -7.33 -11.56 -7.48
N GLU A 49 -8.50 -11.66 -6.89
CA GLU A 49 -9.67 -10.88 -7.31
C GLU A 49 -9.40 -9.39 -7.21
N HIS A 50 -8.81 -8.96 -6.10
CA HIS A 50 -8.44 -7.55 -5.92
C HIS A 50 -7.36 -7.11 -6.89
N ALA A 51 -6.38 -7.98 -7.16
CA ALA A 51 -5.32 -7.69 -8.12
C ALA A 51 -5.90 -7.49 -9.53
N GLU A 52 -6.86 -8.33 -9.95
CA GLU A 52 -7.52 -8.18 -11.23
C GLU A 52 -8.27 -6.87 -11.35
N ILE A 53 -8.97 -6.47 -10.30
CA ILE A 53 -9.68 -5.19 -10.27
C ILE A 53 -8.70 -4.03 -10.41
N LEU A 54 -7.58 -4.08 -9.69
CA LEU A 54 -6.55 -3.03 -9.74
C LEU A 54 -5.89 -2.97 -11.12
N ASP A 55 -5.67 -4.10 -11.76
CA ASP A 55 -5.07 -4.15 -13.10
C ASP A 55 -5.96 -3.46 -14.14
N GLU A 56 -7.27 -3.46 -13.95
CA GLU A 56 -8.19 -2.73 -14.83
C GLU A 56 -8.01 -1.21 -14.73
N TYR A 57 -7.60 -0.71 -13.58
CA TYR A 57 -7.34 0.72 -13.38
C TYR A 57 -5.94 1.16 -13.80
N GLY A 58 -5.02 0.25 -13.81
CA GLY A 58 -3.63 0.54 -14.16
C GLY A 58 -3.31 0.16 -15.57
#